data_8a9d8138783291ffeb43a9cd350dd8dd
#
_entry.id   8a9d8138783291ffeb43a9cd350dd8dd
#
_cell.length_a   1.000
_cell.length_b   1.000
_cell.length_c   1.000
_cell.angle_alpha   90.00
_cell.angle_beta   90.00
_cell.angle_gamma   90.00
#
_symmetry.space_group_name_H-M   'P 1'
#
loop_
_entity.id
_entity.type
_entity.pdbx_description
1 polymer ?
#
loop_
_entity_poly.entity_id
_entity_poly.type
_entity_poly.pdbx_seq_one_letter_code
_entity_poly.pdbx_strand_id
1 'polypeptide(L)'
;LWGNEVNNPEKRKPFRFAEDPTAEDITEKLGDDYVRSLSRDGKMNEPCRIAHAVPIYNYDLERIQVFSWTQKTITQQFDVISQLEDYEDMTECDFYLSREGQGTDTKYTVQAAPLKKAMAKAVDEAWEAEKEFDLERLLKGGNPFKEEE
;
A
#
# COMPACT_ATOMS: atom_id res chain seq x y z
N LEU A 1 9.65 -4.40 4.68
CA LEU A 1 10.07 -4.34 6.08
C LEU A 1 10.22 -2.90 6.57
N TRP A 2 10.33 -2.75 7.86
CA TRP A 2 10.59 -1.47 8.51
C TRP A 2 12.00 -1.39 9.06
N GLY A 3 12.58 -0.19 8.99
CA GLY A 3 13.87 0.13 9.58
C GLY A 3 13.76 1.32 10.53
N ASN A 4 14.50 1.27 11.63
CA ASN A 4 14.63 2.38 12.58
C ASN A 4 15.93 3.15 12.31
N GLU A 5 15.87 4.46 12.37
CA GLU A 5 17.05 5.31 12.20
C GLU A 5 18.03 5.12 13.37
N VAL A 6 19.29 4.91 13.09
CA VAL A 6 20.32 4.63 14.11
C VAL A 6 20.43 5.76 15.14
N ASN A 7 20.42 7.01 14.68
CA ASN A 7 20.56 8.19 15.54
C ASN A 7 19.24 8.65 16.17
N ASN A 8 18.12 8.12 15.71
CA ASN A 8 16.79 8.41 16.26
C ASN A 8 15.90 7.17 16.15
N PRO A 9 16.03 6.21 17.10
CA PRO A 9 15.35 4.91 17.02
C PRO A 9 13.82 4.97 16.98
N GLU A 10 13.22 6.07 17.39
CA GLU A 10 11.76 6.27 17.33
C GLU A 10 11.30 6.58 15.90
N LYS A 11 12.19 7.06 15.06
CA LYS A 11 11.88 7.35 13.66
C LYS A 11 12.07 6.11 12.82
N ARG A 12 11.02 5.66 12.19
CA ARG A 12 11.04 4.47 11.32
C ARG A 12 10.46 4.78 9.96
N LYS A 13 10.94 4.07 8.96
CA LYS A 13 10.39 4.12 7.61
C LYS A 13 10.32 2.73 6.96
N PRO A 14 9.43 2.54 5.98
CA PRO A 14 9.37 1.30 5.24
C PRO A 14 10.50 1.22 4.21
N PHE A 15 11.02 0.00 4.02
CA PHE A 15 11.93 -0.37 2.95
C PHE A 15 11.25 -1.42 2.08
N ARG A 16 11.21 -1.17 0.78
CA ARG A 16 10.50 -1.99 -0.18
C ARG A 16 11.48 -2.67 -1.15
N PHE A 17 11.15 -3.87 -1.55
CA PHE A 17 11.92 -4.69 -2.49
C PHE A 17 10.98 -5.19 -3.57
N ALA A 18 11.47 -5.30 -4.80
CA ALA A 18 10.70 -5.82 -5.92
C ALA A 18 10.40 -7.31 -5.77
N GLU A 19 11.32 -8.03 -5.13
CA GLU A 19 11.26 -9.47 -4.88
C GLU A 19 11.55 -9.76 -3.41
N ASP A 20 11.39 -11.01 -3.01
CA ASP A 20 11.72 -11.44 -1.64
C ASP A 20 13.23 -11.24 -1.38
N PRO A 21 13.62 -10.35 -0.45
CA PRO A 21 15.03 -9.98 -0.28
C PRO A 21 15.81 -11.03 0.48
N THR A 22 17.10 -11.18 0.10
CA THR A 22 18.09 -11.88 0.91
C THR A 22 18.52 -11.02 2.11
N ALA A 23 19.22 -11.63 3.08
CA ALA A 23 19.78 -10.87 4.21
C ALA A 23 20.78 -9.82 3.75
N GLU A 24 21.53 -10.08 2.69
CA GLU A 24 22.47 -9.13 2.09
C GLU A 24 21.75 -7.95 1.45
N ASP A 25 20.70 -8.20 0.69
CA ASP A 25 19.85 -7.15 0.09
C ASP A 25 19.29 -6.21 1.15
N ILE A 26 18.85 -6.75 2.27
CA ILE A 26 18.32 -5.98 3.39
C ILE A 26 19.41 -5.10 4.00
N THR A 27 20.57 -5.68 4.28
CA THR A 27 21.70 -4.95 4.86
C THR A 27 22.16 -3.81 3.95
N GLU A 28 22.28 -4.08 2.65
CA GLU A 28 22.67 -3.06 1.67
C GLU A 28 21.65 -1.92 1.60
N LYS A 29 20.37 -2.25 1.57
CA LYS A 29 19.32 -1.24 1.43
C LYS A 29 19.12 -0.39 2.69
N LEU A 30 19.30 -0.96 3.87
CA LEU A 30 19.27 -0.24 5.14
C LEU A 30 20.47 0.72 5.29
N GLY A 31 21.62 0.33 4.78
CA GLY A 31 22.86 1.09 4.90
C GLY A 31 23.31 1.23 6.35
N ASP A 32 24.08 2.27 6.62
CA ASP A 32 24.62 2.58 7.96
C ASP A 32 23.65 3.40 8.83
N ASP A 33 22.65 4.03 8.20
CA ASP A 33 21.72 4.94 8.87
C ASP A 33 20.53 4.26 9.50
N TYR A 34 20.22 3.03 9.11
CA TYR A 34 19.04 2.29 9.56
C TYR A 34 19.37 0.88 10.02
N VAL A 35 18.65 0.44 11.03
CA VAL A 35 18.64 -0.95 11.49
C VAL A 35 17.24 -1.53 11.31
N ARG A 36 17.17 -2.83 11.02
CA ARG A 36 15.90 -3.53 10.85
C ARG A 36 15.08 -3.44 12.13
N SER A 37 13.81 -3.08 12.01
CA SER A 37 12.89 -3.01 13.15
C SER A 37 12.67 -4.38 13.78
N LEU A 38 12.54 -4.39 15.09
CA LEU A 38 12.23 -5.58 15.86
C LEU A 38 10.72 -5.80 15.97
N SER A 39 10.31 -7.03 16.19
CA SER A 39 8.95 -7.39 16.55
C SER A 39 8.51 -6.65 17.83
N ARG A 40 7.19 -6.61 18.07
CA ARG A 40 6.62 -5.88 19.21
C ARG A 40 7.19 -6.31 20.56
N ASP A 41 7.55 -7.59 20.73
CA ASP A 41 8.19 -8.12 21.95
C ASP A 41 9.70 -7.90 21.99
N GLY A 42 10.30 -7.35 20.93
CA GLY A 42 11.72 -7.06 20.82
C GLY A 42 12.63 -8.28 20.65
N LYS A 43 12.08 -9.49 20.49
CA LYS A 43 12.85 -10.73 20.47
C LYS A 43 13.33 -11.14 19.08
N MET A 44 12.65 -10.73 18.06
CA MET A 44 12.91 -11.11 16.66
C MET A 44 12.90 -9.90 15.76
N ASN A 45 13.55 -10.01 14.61
CA ASN A 45 13.36 -9.05 13.53
C ASN A 45 11.90 -9.08 13.04
N GLU A 46 11.35 -7.92 12.77
CA GLU A 46 10.05 -7.83 12.10
C GLU A 46 10.15 -8.50 10.72
N PRO A 47 9.23 -9.41 10.37
CA PRO A 47 9.31 -10.14 9.10
C PRO A 47 9.07 -9.23 7.91
N CYS A 48 9.65 -9.57 6.76
CA CYS A 48 9.22 -9.02 5.49
C CYS A 48 7.79 -9.46 5.20
N ARG A 49 6.97 -8.54 4.72
CA ARG A 49 5.57 -8.80 4.36
C ARG A 49 5.36 -8.45 2.90
N ILE A 50 4.51 -9.23 2.22
CA ILE A 50 4.06 -8.87 0.89
C ILE A 50 3.16 -7.65 1.02
N ALA A 51 3.55 -6.56 0.36
CA ALA A 51 2.76 -5.35 0.25
C ALA A 51 2.12 -5.28 -1.12
N HIS A 52 0.88 -4.81 -1.15
CA HIS A 52 0.17 -4.48 -2.38
C HIS A 52 -0.02 -2.96 -2.44
N ALA A 53 0.09 -2.39 -3.62
CA ALA A 53 -0.14 -0.98 -3.83
C ALA A 53 -0.83 -0.76 -5.18
N VAL A 54 -1.89 0.02 -5.18
CA VAL A 54 -2.65 0.35 -6.38
C VAL A 54 -3.05 1.82 -6.38
N PRO A 55 -3.09 2.47 -7.55
CA PRO A 55 -3.72 3.78 -7.64
C PRO A 55 -5.24 3.63 -7.52
N ILE A 56 -5.85 4.54 -6.79
CA ILE A 56 -7.30 4.63 -6.61
C ILE A 56 -7.75 6.07 -6.75
N TYR A 57 -9.03 6.27 -7.08
CA TYR A 57 -9.68 7.55 -6.90
C TYR A 57 -10.45 7.54 -5.58
N ASN A 58 -10.08 8.45 -4.67
CA ASN A 58 -10.77 8.60 -3.39
C ASN A 58 -11.93 9.59 -3.55
N TYR A 59 -13.16 9.10 -3.48
CA TYR A 59 -14.35 9.94 -3.65
C TYR A 59 -14.52 10.99 -2.56
N ASP A 60 -14.08 10.71 -1.34
CA ASP A 60 -14.19 11.66 -0.23
C ASP A 60 -13.23 12.84 -0.38
N LEU A 61 -12.03 12.58 -0.90
CA LEU A 61 -10.99 13.58 -1.12
C LEU A 61 -10.93 14.09 -2.56
N GLU A 62 -11.72 13.51 -3.46
CA GLU A 62 -11.81 13.87 -4.88
C GLU A 62 -10.45 13.91 -5.59
N ARG A 63 -9.61 12.91 -5.34
CA ARG A 63 -8.28 12.82 -5.93
C ARG A 63 -7.77 11.39 -6.08
N ILE A 64 -6.76 11.23 -6.95
CA ILE A 64 -6.00 9.98 -7.08
C ILE A 64 -5.06 9.85 -5.87
N GLN A 65 -5.03 8.66 -5.30
CA GLN A 65 -4.13 8.28 -4.22
C GLN A 65 -3.57 6.87 -4.48
N VAL A 66 -2.47 6.53 -3.82
CA VAL A 66 -2.02 5.15 -3.74
C VAL A 66 -2.63 4.52 -2.50
N PHE A 67 -3.38 3.44 -2.68
CA PHE A 67 -3.82 2.57 -1.61
C PHE A 67 -2.86 1.40 -1.48
N SER A 68 -2.29 1.23 -0.30
CA SER A 68 -1.37 0.13 -0.03
C SER A 68 -1.73 -0.61 1.25
N TRP A 69 -1.51 -1.92 1.26
CA TRP A 69 -1.79 -2.76 2.42
C TRP A 69 -0.85 -3.96 2.47
N THR A 70 -0.68 -4.49 3.68
CA THR A 70 0.05 -5.75 3.95
C THR A 70 -0.83 -6.79 4.65
N GLN A 71 -2.03 -6.42 5.05
CA GLN A 71 -2.97 -7.28 5.77
C GLN A 71 -3.49 -8.39 4.87
N LYS A 72 -3.24 -9.64 5.25
CA LYS A 72 -3.71 -10.82 4.50
C LYS A 72 -5.24 -10.87 4.38
N THR A 73 -5.94 -10.39 5.40
CA THR A 73 -7.41 -10.37 5.41
C THR A 73 -7.99 -9.45 4.33
N ILE A 74 -7.32 -8.34 4.02
CA ILE A 74 -7.71 -7.46 2.91
C ILE A 74 -7.50 -8.18 1.58
N THR A 75 -6.32 -8.79 1.38
CA THR A 75 -6.03 -9.57 0.16
C THR A 75 -7.04 -10.68 -0.05
N GLN A 76 -7.39 -11.43 1.00
CA GLN A 76 -8.37 -12.51 0.92
C GLN A 76 -9.77 -12.00 0.51
N GLN A 77 -10.17 -10.84 1.00
CA GLN A 77 -11.45 -10.25 0.63
C GLN A 77 -11.46 -9.80 -0.84
N PHE A 78 -10.39 -9.21 -1.34
CA PHE A 78 -10.26 -8.89 -2.76
C PHE A 78 -10.28 -10.15 -3.64
N ASP A 79 -9.61 -11.22 -3.22
CA ASP A 79 -9.62 -12.50 -3.95
C ASP A 79 -11.03 -13.07 -4.05
N VAL A 80 -11.81 -13.04 -2.98
CA VAL A 80 -13.21 -13.48 -2.98
C VAL A 80 -14.06 -12.62 -3.92
N ILE A 81 -13.91 -11.31 -3.87
CA ILE A 81 -14.65 -10.38 -4.73
C ILE A 81 -14.32 -10.63 -6.20
N SER A 82 -13.05 -10.86 -6.55
CA SER A 82 -12.61 -11.09 -7.93
C SER A 82 -13.19 -12.36 -8.57
N GLN A 83 -13.67 -13.29 -7.75
CA GLN A 83 -14.33 -14.52 -8.21
C GLN A 83 -15.82 -14.34 -8.50
N LEU A 84 -16.40 -13.21 -8.14
CA LEU A 84 -17.80 -12.88 -8.44
C LEU A 84 -17.88 -12.36 -9.88
N GLU A 85 -18.83 -12.90 -10.65
CA GLU A 85 -18.99 -12.60 -12.08
C GLU A 85 -19.11 -11.09 -12.37
N ASP A 86 -19.84 -10.35 -11.53
CA ASP A 86 -20.04 -8.91 -11.68
C ASP A 86 -18.81 -8.06 -11.35
N TYR A 87 -17.78 -8.65 -10.71
CA TYR A 87 -16.62 -7.92 -10.18
C TYR A 87 -15.28 -8.53 -10.59
N GLU A 88 -15.24 -9.32 -11.65
CA GLU A 88 -13.99 -9.89 -12.19
C GLU A 88 -12.99 -8.80 -12.57
N ASP A 89 -13.48 -7.73 -13.19
CA ASP A 89 -12.66 -6.56 -13.48
C ASP A 89 -12.78 -5.54 -12.35
N MET A 90 -11.80 -5.54 -11.48
CA MET A 90 -11.76 -4.65 -10.32
C MET A 90 -11.53 -3.17 -10.68
N THR A 91 -11.20 -2.87 -11.92
CA THR A 91 -11.12 -1.50 -12.44
C THR A 91 -12.49 -0.94 -12.82
N GLU A 92 -13.49 -1.80 -12.96
CA GLU A 92 -14.86 -1.45 -13.35
C GLU A 92 -15.85 -1.50 -12.18
N CYS A 93 -15.37 -1.42 -10.96
CA CYS A 93 -16.23 -1.36 -9.76
C CYS A 93 -15.63 -0.45 -8.70
N ASP A 94 -16.47 -0.07 -7.75
CA ASP A 94 -16.07 0.70 -6.58
C ASP A 94 -15.86 -0.23 -5.38
N PHE A 95 -15.11 0.26 -4.39
CA PHE A 95 -14.88 -0.43 -3.14
C PHE A 95 -15.16 0.46 -1.95
N TYR A 96 -15.76 -0.12 -0.92
CA TYR A 96 -15.86 0.47 0.41
C TYR A 96 -14.90 -0.26 1.33
N LEU A 97 -13.97 0.48 1.93
CA LEU A 97 -13.06 -0.02 2.95
C LEU A 97 -13.49 0.52 4.30
N SER A 98 -13.81 -0.38 5.22
CA SER A 98 -14.18 -0.06 6.60
C SER A 98 -13.13 -0.56 7.56
N ARG A 99 -12.91 0.19 8.62
CA ARG A 99 -12.05 -0.18 9.73
C ARG A 99 -12.82 -0.13 11.03
N GLU A 100 -12.75 -1.21 11.81
CA GLU A 100 -13.35 -1.34 13.14
C GLU A 100 -12.30 -1.79 14.16
N GLY A 101 -12.49 -1.40 15.42
CA GLY A 101 -11.62 -1.78 16.51
C GLY A 101 -10.34 -0.94 16.61
N GLN A 102 -9.48 -1.33 17.55
CA GLN A 102 -8.21 -0.66 17.83
C GLN A 102 -7.10 -1.69 18.08
N GLY A 103 -5.86 -1.33 17.73
CA GLY A 103 -4.69 -2.16 17.97
C GLY A 103 -4.82 -3.55 17.33
N THR A 104 -4.66 -4.60 18.13
CA THR A 104 -4.75 -5.99 17.67
C THR A 104 -6.17 -6.44 17.32
N ASP A 105 -7.19 -5.73 17.79
CA ASP A 105 -8.61 -6.00 17.49
C ASP A 105 -9.11 -5.28 16.23
N THR A 106 -8.21 -4.64 15.49
CA THR A 106 -8.55 -3.95 14.24
C THR A 106 -8.98 -4.93 13.18
N LYS A 107 -10.17 -4.68 12.58
CA LYS A 107 -10.71 -5.42 11.45
C LYS A 107 -10.93 -4.48 10.27
N TYR A 108 -10.51 -4.93 9.10
CA TYR A 108 -10.80 -4.26 7.84
C TYR A 108 -11.84 -5.05 7.06
N THR A 109 -12.82 -4.36 6.51
CA THR A 109 -13.85 -4.96 5.65
C THR A 109 -13.80 -4.28 4.30
N VAL A 110 -13.76 -5.07 3.23
CA VAL A 110 -13.80 -4.63 1.84
C VAL A 110 -15.11 -5.07 1.22
N GLN A 111 -15.87 -4.13 0.67
CA GLN A 111 -17.11 -4.39 -0.04
C GLN A 111 -17.06 -3.82 -1.43
N ALA A 112 -17.46 -4.59 -2.44
CA ALA A 112 -17.57 -4.13 -3.81
C ALA A 112 -18.94 -3.50 -4.07
N ALA A 113 -18.96 -2.53 -4.96
CA ALA A 113 -20.18 -1.88 -5.43
C ALA A 113 -20.04 -1.52 -6.92
N PRO A 114 -21.16 -1.36 -7.65
CA PRO A 114 -21.09 -0.85 -9.02
C PRO A 114 -20.47 0.54 -9.07
N LEU A 115 -19.74 0.84 -10.16
CA LEU A 115 -19.18 2.17 -10.39
C LEU A 115 -20.22 3.27 -10.27
N LYS A 116 -19.84 4.35 -9.63
CA LYS A 116 -20.61 5.61 -9.63
C LYS A 116 -20.50 6.29 -11.00
N LYS A 117 -21.43 5.98 -11.88
CA LYS A 117 -21.42 6.50 -13.27
C LYS A 117 -21.38 8.03 -13.35
N ALA A 118 -22.02 8.71 -12.39
CA ALA A 118 -21.99 10.17 -12.30
C ALA A 118 -20.59 10.76 -12.07
N MET A 119 -19.67 9.97 -11.52
CA MET A 119 -18.30 10.37 -11.21
C MET A 119 -17.29 9.94 -12.29
N ALA A 120 -17.69 9.15 -13.28
CA ALA A 120 -16.77 8.55 -14.26
C ALA A 120 -15.90 9.59 -14.97
N LYS A 121 -16.48 10.71 -15.39
CA LYS A 121 -15.76 11.80 -16.06
C LYS A 121 -14.70 12.43 -15.15
N ALA A 122 -15.05 12.71 -13.88
CA ALA A 122 -14.14 13.30 -12.92
C ALA A 122 -12.98 12.37 -12.59
N VAL A 123 -13.24 11.06 -12.47
CA VAL A 123 -12.22 10.02 -12.24
C VAL A 123 -11.27 9.95 -13.42
N ASP A 124 -11.77 9.88 -14.65
CA ASP A 124 -10.96 9.80 -15.86
C ASP A 124 -10.08 11.04 -16.04
N GLU A 125 -10.64 12.22 -15.84
CA GLU A 125 -9.90 13.48 -15.91
C GLU A 125 -8.79 13.56 -14.84
N ALA A 126 -9.09 13.13 -13.62
CA ALA A 126 -8.10 13.09 -12.54
C ALA A 126 -6.96 12.12 -12.84
N TRP A 127 -7.27 10.95 -13.39
CA TRP A 127 -6.26 9.97 -13.79
C TRP A 127 -5.40 10.47 -14.95
N GLU A 128 -5.99 11.03 -15.98
CA GLU A 128 -5.28 11.59 -17.14
C GLU A 128 -4.37 12.77 -16.75
N ALA A 129 -4.70 13.50 -15.69
CA ALA A 129 -3.86 14.58 -15.19
C ALA A 129 -2.57 14.10 -14.52
N GLU A 130 -2.52 12.85 -14.05
CA GLU A 130 -1.37 12.23 -13.38
C GLU A 130 -0.37 11.65 -14.38
N LYS A 131 0.19 12.50 -15.24
CA LYS A 131 1.07 12.09 -16.35
C LYS A 131 2.42 11.55 -15.91
N GLU A 132 2.88 11.95 -14.73
CA GLU A 132 4.18 11.54 -14.18
C GLU A 132 4.05 10.36 -13.21
N PHE A 133 2.87 9.78 -13.09
CA PHE A 133 2.61 8.68 -12.16
C PHE A 133 3.45 7.45 -12.52
N ASP A 134 4.24 7.00 -11.55
CA ASP A 134 5.05 5.79 -11.63
C ASP A 134 5.08 5.10 -10.26
N LEU A 135 4.36 3.99 -10.15
CA LEU A 135 4.25 3.23 -8.91
C LEU A 135 5.59 2.62 -8.48
N GLU A 136 6.48 2.33 -9.41
CA GLU A 136 7.80 1.73 -9.12
C GLU A 136 8.71 2.66 -8.29
N ARG A 137 8.43 3.94 -8.28
CA ARG A 137 9.15 4.89 -7.41
C ARG A 137 9.04 4.53 -5.92
N LEU A 138 7.99 3.83 -5.51
CA LEU A 138 7.86 3.33 -4.15
C LEU A 138 8.98 2.36 -3.75
N LEU A 139 9.53 1.61 -4.70
CA LEU A 139 10.65 0.69 -4.44
C LEU A 139 11.91 1.43 -3.99
N LYS A 140 12.06 2.66 -4.42
CA LYS A 140 13.19 3.55 -4.08
C LYS A 140 12.86 4.53 -2.95
N GLY A 141 11.67 4.43 -2.38
CA GLY A 141 11.18 5.37 -1.36
C GLY A 141 10.75 6.74 -1.91
N GLY A 142 10.58 6.86 -3.22
CA GLY A 142 10.17 8.08 -3.91
C GLY A 142 8.65 8.28 -3.93
N ASN A 143 8.24 9.43 -4.48
CA ASN A 143 6.84 9.81 -4.62
C ASN A 143 6.29 9.31 -5.97
N PRO A 144 5.24 8.45 -5.99
CA PRO A 144 4.67 7.95 -7.25
C PRO A 144 4.11 9.03 -8.18
N PHE A 145 3.73 10.19 -7.66
CA PHE A 145 3.07 11.25 -8.42
C PHE A 145 4.02 12.24 -9.08
N LYS A 146 5.28 12.26 -8.68
CA LYS A 146 6.27 13.18 -9.22
C LYS A 146 7.69 12.64 -9.09
N GLU A 147 8.54 13.04 -10.03
CA GLU A 147 9.97 12.83 -9.85
C GLU A 147 10.51 13.71 -8.71
N GLU A 148 11.44 13.17 -7.95
CA GLU A 148 12.23 13.96 -7.00
C GLU A 148 13.33 14.70 -7.79
N GLU A 149 13.39 15.97 -7.57
CA GLU A 149 14.45 16.82 -8.15
C GLU A 149 15.82 16.52 -7.51
#